data_765007b9accc1ad27f691c1bc35b964d
#
_entry.id   765007b9accc1ad27f691c1bc35b964d
#
_cell.length_a   1.000
_cell.length_b   1.000
_cell.length_c   1.000
_cell.angle_alpha   90.00
_cell.angle_beta   90.00
_cell.angle_gamma   90.00
#
_symmetry.space_group_name_H-M   'P 1'
#
loop_
_entity.id
_entity.type
_entity.pdbx_description
1 polymer ?
#
loop_
_entity_poly.entity_id
_entity_poly.type
_entity_poly.pdbx_seq_one_letter_code
_entity_poly.pdbx_strand_id
1 'polypeptide(L)'
;MMPEKRLSLVIATYNRGAKLCTTLDSLLVQTLPQEQWEVVVVNNNSTDDTAARFADYVVAHPQLDARMVLETEQGVSAARNRGIAESRGEYIVVIDDDERVVPEFLERYYSLFESHPEVGAAGGRILPGFESVPPRWMSKYTERTIAGTLDLGDRMREFPEGKFFGGGNHGYRRAVVGRYGGYDTSLGRTGGVLLA
;
A
#
# COMPACT_ATOMS: atom_id res chain seq x y z
N MET A 1 -15.20 16.57 -18.33
CA MET A 1 -15.39 15.43 -17.43
C MET A 1 -13.98 14.91 -17.16
N MET A 2 -13.48 14.97 -15.91
CA MET A 2 -12.19 14.36 -15.59
C MET A 2 -12.28 12.85 -15.86
N PRO A 3 -11.24 12.22 -16.41
CA PRO A 3 -11.24 10.77 -16.58
C PRO A 3 -11.46 10.12 -15.21
N GLU A 4 -12.34 9.14 -15.18
CA GLU A 4 -12.63 8.39 -13.95
C GLU A 4 -11.39 7.59 -13.56
N LYS A 5 -10.89 7.82 -12.33
CA LYS A 5 -9.74 7.08 -11.83
C LYS A 5 -10.10 5.60 -11.70
N ARG A 6 -9.31 4.75 -12.34
CA ARG A 6 -9.55 3.31 -12.33
C ARG A 6 -8.87 2.63 -11.15
N LEU A 7 -7.73 3.17 -10.67
CA LEU A 7 -6.94 2.60 -9.60
C LEU A 7 -6.68 3.64 -8.50
N SER A 8 -6.86 3.25 -7.24
CA SER A 8 -6.44 4.04 -6.07
C SER A 8 -5.37 3.29 -5.30
N LEU A 9 -4.24 3.96 -5.08
CA LEU A 9 -3.19 3.48 -4.19
C LEU A 9 -3.42 4.07 -2.79
N VAL A 10 -3.55 3.23 -1.78
CA VAL A 10 -3.75 3.61 -0.39
C VAL A 10 -2.47 3.37 0.40
N ILE A 11 -2.02 4.39 1.13
CA ILE A 11 -0.83 4.33 1.99
C ILE A 11 -1.22 4.84 3.37
N ALA A 12 -1.18 3.97 4.38
CA ALA A 12 -1.36 4.38 5.78
C ALA A 12 0.00 4.78 6.37
N THR A 13 0.05 5.90 7.09
CA THR A 13 1.30 6.38 7.73
C THR A 13 1.06 6.90 9.14
N TYR A 14 2.05 6.70 10.01
CA TYR A 14 2.05 7.22 11.37
C TYR A 14 3.47 7.56 11.83
N ASN A 15 3.76 8.86 12.01
CA ASN A 15 5.06 9.37 12.47
C ASN A 15 6.25 8.89 11.61
N ARG A 16 6.10 8.94 10.26
CA ARG A 16 7.09 8.43 9.30
C ARG A 16 7.24 9.29 8.06
N GLY A 17 7.13 10.63 8.18
CA GLY A 17 7.12 11.55 7.04
C GLY A 17 8.29 11.35 6.07
N ALA A 18 9.50 11.10 6.56
CA ALA A 18 10.66 10.89 5.69
C ALA A 18 10.58 9.58 4.88
N LYS A 19 10.09 8.49 5.49
CA LYS A 19 9.89 7.21 4.79
C LYS A 19 8.78 7.31 3.77
N LEU A 20 7.67 7.95 4.14
CA LEU A 20 6.57 8.24 3.22
C LEU A 20 7.06 8.95 1.96
N CYS A 21 7.88 10.02 2.08
CA CYS A 21 8.44 10.71 0.92
C CYS A 21 9.25 9.76 0.03
N THR A 22 10.07 8.89 0.63
CA THR A 22 10.85 7.89 -0.12
C THR A 22 9.96 6.88 -0.86
N THR A 23 8.83 6.48 -0.26
CA THR A 23 7.82 5.63 -0.92
C THR A 23 7.21 6.37 -2.10
N LEU A 24 6.81 7.64 -1.90
CA LEU A 24 6.24 8.49 -2.95
C LEU A 24 7.21 8.71 -4.12
N ASP A 25 8.52 8.81 -3.88
CA ASP A 25 9.54 8.92 -4.95
C ASP A 25 9.44 7.74 -5.94
N SER A 26 9.15 6.53 -5.46
CA SER A 26 8.99 5.37 -6.33
C SER A 26 7.72 5.41 -7.19
N LEU A 27 6.77 6.27 -6.85
CA LEU A 27 5.54 6.46 -7.61
C LEU A 27 5.70 7.47 -8.77
N LEU A 28 6.72 8.33 -8.73
CA LEU A 28 6.97 9.31 -9.80
C LEU A 28 7.37 8.68 -11.14
N VAL A 29 7.79 7.41 -11.12
CA VAL A 29 8.29 6.68 -12.28
C VAL A 29 7.37 5.54 -12.72
N GLN A 30 6.11 5.53 -12.27
CA GLN A 30 5.15 4.50 -12.65
C GLN A 30 4.83 4.57 -14.15
N THR A 31 4.69 3.39 -14.78
CA THR A 31 4.39 3.27 -16.22
C THR A 31 2.91 3.43 -16.53
N LEU A 32 2.02 3.17 -15.54
CA LEU A 32 0.59 3.44 -15.70
C LEU A 32 0.36 4.95 -15.82
N PRO A 33 -0.35 5.45 -16.87
CA PRO A 33 -0.63 6.87 -17.03
C PRO A 33 -1.29 7.49 -15.81
N GLN A 34 -0.80 8.65 -15.36
CA GLN A 34 -1.21 9.32 -14.12
C GLN A 34 -2.73 9.63 -14.07
N GLU A 35 -3.34 9.79 -15.22
CA GLU A 35 -4.78 10.04 -15.34
C GLU A 35 -5.63 8.86 -14.84
N GLN A 36 -5.06 7.65 -14.84
CA GLN A 36 -5.78 6.42 -14.50
C GLN A 36 -5.71 6.07 -13.01
N TRP A 37 -4.85 6.74 -12.22
CA TRP A 37 -4.69 6.40 -10.81
C TRP A 37 -4.53 7.63 -9.91
N GLU A 38 -4.68 7.41 -8.63
CA GLU A 38 -4.51 8.40 -7.57
C GLU A 38 -3.81 7.78 -6.36
N VAL A 39 -3.26 8.63 -5.49
CA VAL A 39 -2.71 8.24 -4.19
C VAL A 39 -3.56 8.81 -3.07
N VAL A 40 -4.01 7.97 -2.16
CA VAL A 40 -4.67 8.36 -0.92
C VAL A 40 -3.74 8.02 0.25
N VAL A 41 -3.07 9.02 0.77
CA VAL A 41 -2.26 8.88 1.99
C VAL A 41 -3.16 9.11 3.19
N VAL A 42 -3.18 8.15 4.11
CA VAL A 42 -3.93 8.27 5.36
C VAL A 42 -2.96 8.56 6.50
N ASN A 43 -3.01 9.79 7.00
CA ASN A 43 -2.30 10.17 8.22
C ASN A 43 -3.06 9.64 9.43
N ASN A 44 -2.57 8.58 10.04
CA ASN A 44 -3.22 7.96 11.20
C ASN A 44 -2.83 8.69 12.50
N ASN A 45 -3.21 9.97 12.57
CA ASN A 45 -3.00 10.81 13.75
C ASN A 45 -1.52 11.02 14.13
N SER A 46 -0.65 11.28 13.14
CA SER A 46 0.76 11.61 13.38
C SER A 46 0.91 12.88 14.21
N THR A 47 1.90 12.88 15.09
CA THR A 47 2.27 13.99 15.97
C THR A 47 3.59 14.66 15.59
N ASP A 48 4.28 14.11 14.58
CA ASP A 48 5.52 14.65 14.01
C ASP A 48 5.26 15.56 12.79
N ASP A 49 6.27 15.81 12.00
CA ASP A 49 6.21 16.64 10.79
C ASP A 49 5.67 15.91 9.54
N THR A 50 5.08 14.73 9.67
CA THR A 50 4.59 13.89 8.55
C THR A 50 3.63 14.68 7.63
N ALA A 51 2.66 15.39 8.20
CA ALA A 51 1.69 16.16 7.39
C ALA A 51 2.35 17.32 6.64
N ALA A 52 3.27 18.05 7.28
CA ALA A 52 4.00 19.15 6.65
C ALA A 52 4.89 18.66 5.51
N ARG A 53 5.65 17.58 5.73
CA ARG A 53 6.49 16.96 4.70
C ARG A 53 5.67 16.49 3.48
N PHE A 54 4.51 15.90 3.72
CA PHE A 54 3.63 15.51 2.62
C PHE A 54 3.13 16.72 1.84
N ALA A 55 2.72 17.80 2.51
CA ALA A 55 2.26 19.01 1.85
C ALA A 55 3.37 19.62 0.97
N ASP A 56 4.59 19.74 1.49
CA ASP A 56 5.76 20.22 0.74
C ASP A 56 6.07 19.29 -0.45
N TYR A 57 5.95 17.99 -0.24
CA TYR A 57 6.19 17.00 -1.29
C TYR A 57 5.21 17.14 -2.48
N VAL A 58 3.91 17.29 -2.21
CA VAL A 58 2.90 17.46 -3.26
C VAL A 58 3.09 18.76 -4.02
N VAL A 59 3.47 19.84 -3.33
CA VAL A 59 3.80 21.12 -3.99
C VAL A 59 5.00 20.98 -4.94
N ALA A 60 6.01 20.20 -4.54
CA ALA A 60 7.19 19.95 -5.37
C ALA A 60 6.91 18.99 -6.54
N HIS A 61 5.87 18.15 -6.45
CA HIS A 61 5.52 17.14 -7.46
C HIS A 61 4.06 17.25 -7.91
N PRO A 62 3.66 18.37 -8.55
CA PRO A 62 2.27 18.63 -8.92
C PRO A 62 1.69 17.66 -9.97
N GLN A 63 2.54 16.85 -10.63
CA GLN A 63 2.11 15.80 -11.54
C GLN A 63 1.53 14.58 -10.81
N LEU A 64 1.82 14.41 -9.51
CA LEU A 64 1.31 13.29 -8.72
C LEU A 64 -0.08 13.64 -8.15
N ASP A 65 -1.13 12.96 -8.60
CA ASP A 65 -2.48 13.10 -8.01
C ASP A 65 -2.51 12.41 -6.63
N ALA A 66 -1.99 13.09 -5.62
CA ALA A 66 -1.90 12.60 -4.26
C ALA A 66 -2.62 13.55 -3.29
N ARG A 67 -3.37 12.96 -2.36
CA ARG A 67 -3.98 13.70 -1.25
C ARG A 67 -3.79 12.98 0.06
N MET A 68 -3.78 13.76 1.14
CA MET A 68 -3.74 13.22 2.50
C MET A 68 -5.08 13.41 3.19
N VAL A 69 -5.53 12.38 3.89
CA VAL A 69 -6.71 12.40 4.76
C VAL A 69 -6.30 12.02 6.18
N LEU A 70 -7.00 12.58 7.16
CA LEU A 70 -6.76 12.27 8.57
C LEU A 70 -7.68 11.12 9.01
N GLU A 71 -7.10 10.16 9.73
CA GLU A 71 -7.83 9.17 10.50
C GLU A 71 -7.44 9.27 11.97
N THR A 72 -8.41 9.56 12.82
CA THR A 72 -8.19 9.80 14.26
C THR A 72 -8.28 8.52 15.08
N GLU A 73 -8.96 7.49 14.59
CA GLU A 73 -8.92 6.17 15.20
C GLU A 73 -7.55 5.53 14.96
N GLN A 74 -6.80 5.35 16.04
CA GLN A 74 -5.43 4.83 15.93
C GLN A 74 -5.45 3.34 15.58
N GLY A 75 -4.80 2.97 14.48
CA GLY A 75 -4.68 1.59 14.03
C GLY A 75 -4.58 1.45 12.52
N VAL A 76 -3.71 0.53 12.07
CA VAL A 76 -3.47 0.31 10.64
C VAL A 76 -4.74 -0.12 9.89
N SER A 77 -5.62 -0.89 10.54
CA SER A 77 -6.90 -1.32 9.97
C SER A 77 -7.86 -0.14 9.79
N ALA A 78 -7.99 0.74 10.78
CA ALA A 78 -8.79 1.97 10.70
C ALA A 78 -8.26 2.88 9.57
N ALA A 79 -6.95 3.10 9.54
CA ALA A 79 -6.32 3.92 8.49
C ALA A 79 -6.55 3.34 7.08
N ARG A 80 -6.39 2.03 6.90
CA ARG A 80 -6.65 1.39 5.59
C ARG A 80 -8.12 1.50 5.19
N ASN A 81 -9.05 1.28 6.13
CA ASN A 81 -10.48 1.44 5.88
C ASN A 81 -10.81 2.89 5.48
N ARG A 82 -10.21 3.88 6.14
CA ARG A 82 -10.36 5.29 5.77
C ARG A 82 -9.87 5.54 4.35
N GLY A 83 -8.69 5.02 4.00
CA GLY A 83 -8.14 5.16 2.64
C GLY A 83 -9.03 4.54 1.58
N ILE A 84 -9.62 3.37 1.85
CA ILE A 84 -10.58 2.71 0.96
C ILE A 84 -11.83 3.56 0.77
N ALA A 85 -12.39 4.09 1.85
CA ALA A 85 -13.59 4.94 1.80
C ALA A 85 -13.36 6.22 0.99
N GLU A 86 -12.18 6.80 1.07
CA GLU A 86 -11.80 8.01 0.34
C GLU A 86 -11.35 7.75 -1.11
N SER A 87 -11.08 6.50 -1.46
CA SER A 87 -10.63 6.10 -2.80
C SER A 87 -11.74 6.25 -3.83
N ARG A 88 -11.38 6.64 -5.07
CA ARG A 88 -12.30 6.79 -6.20
C ARG A 88 -12.23 5.62 -7.20
N GLY A 89 -11.10 4.93 -7.25
CA GLY A 89 -10.82 3.86 -8.21
C GLY A 89 -11.67 2.61 -7.98
N GLU A 90 -11.91 1.87 -9.05
CA GLU A 90 -12.51 0.54 -9.03
C GLU A 90 -11.57 -0.50 -8.43
N TYR A 91 -10.27 -0.32 -8.68
CA TYR A 91 -9.20 -1.16 -8.12
C TYR A 91 -8.51 -0.41 -6.99
N ILE A 92 -8.34 -1.08 -5.87
CA ILE A 92 -7.69 -0.53 -4.69
C ILE A 92 -6.44 -1.33 -4.42
N VAL A 93 -5.30 -0.66 -4.38
CA VAL A 93 -4.01 -1.26 -4.05
C VAL A 93 -3.53 -0.64 -2.74
N VAL A 94 -2.99 -1.45 -1.85
CA VAL A 94 -2.50 -1.02 -0.53
C VAL A 94 -1.02 -1.37 -0.43
N ILE A 95 -0.21 -0.39 -0.04
CA ILE A 95 1.20 -0.57 0.32
C ILE A 95 1.48 0.10 1.66
N ASP A 96 2.57 -0.30 2.32
CA ASP A 96 3.05 0.37 3.52
C ASP A 96 3.90 1.61 3.20
N ASP A 97 4.06 2.51 4.15
CA ASP A 97 4.73 3.81 3.98
C ASP A 97 6.27 3.74 3.94
N ASP A 98 6.83 2.54 4.00
CA ASP A 98 8.27 2.26 3.90
C ASP A 98 8.61 1.30 2.74
N GLU A 99 7.69 1.11 1.81
CA GLU A 99 7.90 0.28 0.64
C GLU A 99 8.37 1.10 -0.58
N ARG A 100 9.16 0.46 -1.43
CA ARG A 100 9.54 0.97 -2.75
C ARG A 100 9.02 0.04 -3.81
N VAL A 101 8.33 0.59 -4.78
CA VAL A 101 7.70 -0.18 -5.85
C VAL A 101 8.45 0.00 -7.18
N VAL A 102 8.47 -1.06 -7.99
CA VAL A 102 9.05 -1.01 -9.34
C VAL A 102 8.18 -0.17 -10.28
N PRO A 103 8.72 0.36 -11.39
CA PRO A 103 7.97 1.23 -12.30
C PRO A 103 6.67 0.62 -12.83
N GLU A 104 6.62 -0.67 -13.07
CA GLU A 104 5.45 -1.37 -13.61
C GLU A 104 4.44 -1.82 -12.54
N PHE A 105 4.62 -1.42 -11.29
CA PHE A 105 3.84 -1.92 -10.15
C PHE A 105 2.33 -1.69 -10.33
N LEU A 106 1.92 -0.46 -10.56
CA LEU A 106 0.51 -0.10 -10.74
C LEU A 106 -0.06 -0.66 -12.04
N GLU A 107 0.72 -0.64 -13.11
CA GLU A 107 0.32 -1.22 -14.40
C GLU A 107 0.06 -2.73 -14.30
N ARG A 108 0.85 -3.46 -13.51
CA ARG A 108 0.65 -4.90 -13.29
C ARG A 108 -0.65 -5.18 -12.54
N TYR A 109 -0.99 -4.41 -11.50
CA TYR A 109 -2.28 -4.53 -10.83
C TYR A 109 -3.45 -4.18 -11.75
N TYR A 110 -3.32 -3.09 -12.47
CA TYR A 110 -4.32 -2.65 -13.43
C TYR A 110 -4.57 -3.72 -14.49
N SER A 111 -3.52 -4.19 -15.17
CA SER A 111 -3.61 -5.21 -16.22
C SER A 111 -4.14 -6.55 -15.68
N LEU A 112 -3.74 -6.95 -14.47
CA LEU A 112 -4.26 -8.15 -13.83
C LEU A 112 -5.78 -8.08 -13.68
N PHE A 113 -6.29 -7.01 -13.08
CA PHE A 113 -7.72 -6.87 -12.86
C PHE A 113 -8.51 -6.69 -14.16
N GLU A 114 -7.97 -6.01 -15.17
CA GLU A 114 -8.63 -5.88 -16.47
C GLU A 114 -8.72 -7.22 -17.20
N SER A 115 -7.62 -8.01 -17.18
CA SER A 115 -7.55 -9.28 -17.92
C SER A 115 -8.22 -10.46 -17.22
N HIS A 116 -8.44 -10.36 -15.91
CA HIS A 116 -8.97 -11.43 -15.06
C HIS A 116 -10.15 -10.95 -14.22
N PRO A 117 -11.35 -10.79 -14.82
CA PRO A 117 -12.53 -10.29 -14.10
C PRO A 117 -12.98 -11.19 -12.95
N GLU A 118 -12.60 -12.47 -12.96
CA GLU A 118 -12.83 -13.45 -11.90
C GLU A 118 -11.96 -13.22 -10.65
N VAL A 119 -10.83 -12.50 -10.78
CA VAL A 119 -9.91 -12.24 -9.67
C VAL A 119 -10.45 -11.08 -8.83
N GLY A 120 -10.85 -11.38 -7.60
CA GLY A 120 -11.35 -10.39 -6.65
C GLY A 120 -10.25 -9.68 -5.86
N ALA A 121 -9.16 -10.39 -5.55
CA ALA A 121 -8.03 -9.87 -4.80
C ALA A 121 -6.71 -10.48 -5.28
N ALA A 122 -5.61 -9.76 -5.14
CA ALA A 122 -4.27 -10.19 -5.50
C ALA A 122 -3.24 -9.67 -4.52
N GLY A 123 -2.12 -10.37 -4.38
CA GLY A 123 -0.96 -9.92 -3.62
C GLY A 123 0.32 -10.07 -4.43
N GLY A 124 1.23 -9.13 -4.27
CA GLY A 124 2.52 -9.12 -4.93
C GLY A 124 3.65 -9.65 -4.06
N ARG A 125 4.82 -9.79 -4.70
CA ARG A 125 6.07 -10.13 -4.03
C ARG A 125 6.49 -8.99 -3.09
N ILE A 126 6.98 -9.34 -1.91
CA ILE A 126 7.61 -8.43 -0.95
C ILE A 126 9.02 -8.93 -0.71
N LEU A 127 9.99 -8.11 -1.04
CA LEU A 127 11.42 -8.38 -0.85
C LEU A 127 12.00 -7.39 0.17
N PRO A 128 12.93 -7.82 1.03
CA PRO A 128 13.53 -6.93 2.00
C PRO A 128 14.43 -5.89 1.33
N GLY A 129 14.26 -4.63 1.72
CA GLY A 129 15.17 -3.55 1.40
C GLY A 129 16.03 -3.22 2.63
N PHE A 130 17.32 -3.49 2.59
CA PHE A 130 18.22 -3.19 3.69
C PHE A 130 18.88 -1.81 3.48
N GLU A 131 18.74 -0.91 4.46
CA GLU A 131 19.43 0.38 4.47
C GLU A 131 20.94 0.24 4.76
N SER A 132 21.34 -0.90 5.31
CA SER A 132 22.73 -1.23 5.61
C SER A 132 22.99 -2.71 5.38
N VAL A 133 24.26 -3.12 5.38
CA VAL A 133 24.61 -4.53 5.24
C VAL A 133 23.96 -5.35 6.34
N PRO A 134 23.18 -6.40 5.98
CA PRO A 134 22.55 -7.25 6.98
C PRO A 134 23.57 -7.86 7.95
N PRO A 135 23.22 -8.02 9.23
CA PRO A 135 24.13 -8.62 10.20
C PRO A 135 24.44 -10.07 9.82
N ARG A 136 25.66 -10.53 10.14
CA ARG A 136 26.16 -11.87 9.75
C ARG A 136 25.30 -13.04 10.25
N TRP A 137 24.53 -12.84 11.30
CA TRP A 137 23.61 -13.86 11.83
C TRP A 137 22.30 -13.97 11.04
N MET A 138 22.01 -12.99 10.18
CA MET A 138 20.79 -13.01 9.36
C MET A 138 20.94 -14.04 8.25
N SER A 139 20.15 -15.07 8.33
CA SER A 139 20.04 -16.12 7.30
C SER A 139 18.75 -15.94 6.50
N LYS A 140 18.64 -16.59 5.36
CA LYS A 140 17.39 -16.61 4.55
C LYS A 140 16.15 -17.07 5.34
N TYR A 141 16.32 -17.80 6.43
CA TYR A 141 15.22 -18.28 7.28
C TYR A 141 14.79 -17.22 8.27
N THR A 142 15.73 -16.51 8.90
CA THR A 142 15.46 -15.40 9.82
C THR A 142 14.98 -14.15 9.07
N GLU A 143 15.54 -13.87 7.90
CA GLU A 143 15.14 -12.78 7.01
C GLU A 143 13.64 -12.84 6.70
N ARG A 144 13.14 -14.00 6.27
CA ARG A 144 11.72 -14.17 5.94
C ARG A 144 10.79 -13.81 7.11
N THR A 145 11.16 -14.17 8.32
CA THR A 145 10.35 -13.91 9.52
C THR A 145 10.46 -12.46 9.98
N ILE A 146 11.66 -11.86 9.91
CA ILE A 146 11.94 -10.53 10.44
C ILE A 146 11.51 -9.45 9.44
N ALA A 147 11.82 -9.64 8.14
CA ALA A 147 11.56 -8.67 7.10
C ALA A 147 10.20 -8.86 6.39
N GLY A 148 9.38 -9.83 6.83
CA GLY A 148 8.07 -10.06 6.23
C GLY A 148 8.11 -10.48 4.75
N THR A 149 9.22 -11.08 4.30
CA THR A 149 9.42 -11.47 2.91
C THR A 149 8.33 -12.41 2.41
N LEU A 150 7.70 -12.05 1.30
CA LEU A 150 6.76 -12.89 0.57
C LEU A 150 7.26 -13.06 -0.86
N ASP A 151 7.74 -14.24 -1.19
CA ASP A 151 8.16 -14.60 -2.54
C ASP A 151 7.60 -15.98 -2.90
N LEU A 152 6.64 -15.99 -3.83
CA LEU A 152 6.03 -17.20 -4.39
C LEU A 152 6.53 -17.49 -5.81
N GLY A 153 7.61 -16.83 -6.26
CA GLY A 153 8.19 -16.94 -7.60
C GLY A 153 7.54 -16.02 -8.63
N ASP A 154 7.89 -16.23 -9.91
CA ASP A 154 7.59 -15.28 -11.00
C ASP A 154 6.28 -15.58 -11.74
N ARG A 155 5.58 -16.66 -11.40
CA ARG A 155 4.35 -17.05 -12.07
C ARG A 155 3.13 -16.65 -11.24
N MET A 156 2.14 -16.05 -11.91
CA MET A 156 0.82 -15.86 -11.32
C MET A 156 0.23 -17.22 -10.96
N ARG A 157 -0.37 -17.31 -9.78
CA ARG A 157 -1.02 -18.52 -9.25
C ARG A 157 -2.11 -18.13 -8.28
N GLU A 158 -3.03 -19.03 -8.06
CA GLU A 158 -3.94 -18.93 -6.93
C GLU A 158 -3.17 -18.97 -5.61
N PHE A 159 -3.64 -18.19 -4.64
CA PHE A 159 -3.05 -18.20 -3.30
C PHE A 159 -3.43 -19.53 -2.62
N PRO A 160 -2.46 -20.23 -1.99
CA PRO A 160 -2.77 -21.49 -1.32
C PRO A 160 -3.83 -21.30 -0.25
N GLU A 161 -4.72 -22.28 -0.09
CA GLU A 161 -5.75 -22.28 0.94
C GLU A 161 -5.15 -22.05 2.33
N GLY A 162 -5.78 -21.20 3.13
CA GLY A 162 -5.30 -20.81 4.47
C GLY A 162 -4.06 -19.93 4.46
N LYS A 163 -3.62 -19.41 3.31
CA LYS A 163 -2.56 -18.39 3.21
C LYS A 163 -3.17 -17.04 2.87
N PHE A 164 -2.47 -15.98 3.26
CA PHE A 164 -2.91 -14.60 3.08
C PHE A 164 -1.81 -13.78 2.41
N PHE A 165 -2.20 -12.69 1.77
CA PHE A 165 -1.27 -11.72 1.22
C PHE A 165 -0.45 -11.06 2.34
N GLY A 166 0.74 -10.58 2.00
CA GLY A 166 1.49 -9.68 2.88
C GLY A 166 0.74 -8.35 3.08
N GLY A 167 0.84 -7.79 4.27
CA GLY A 167 0.14 -6.54 4.61
C GLY A 167 0.54 -5.33 3.75
N GLY A 168 1.77 -5.32 3.23
CA GLY A 168 2.34 -4.19 2.51
C GLY A 168 2.17 -4.24 0.98
N ASN A 169 1.69 -5.33 0.38
CA ASN A 169 1.55 -5.41 -1.08
C ASN A 169 0.37 -6.28 -1.48
N HIS A 170 -0.80 -5.66 -1.57
CA HIS A 170 -2.01 -6.33 -2.04
C HIS A 170 -2.99 -5.35 -2.67
N GLY A 171 -3.89 -5.89 -3.48
CA GLY A 171 -4.95 -5.14 -4.12
C GLY A 171 -6.22 -5.95 -4.27
N TYR A 172 -7.33 -5.28 -4.46
CA TYR A 172 -8.64 -5.88 -4.63
C TYR A 172 -9.57 -4.98 -5.44
N ARG A 173 -10.61 -5.61 -6.00
CA ARG A 173 -11.72 -4.87 -6.57
C ARG A 173 -12.54 -4.23 -5.45
N ARG A 174 -13.00 -3.02 -5.64
CA ARG A 174 -13.89 -2.33 -4.69
C ARG A 174 -15.12 -3.17 -4.32
N ALA A 175 -15.67 -3.92 -5.26
CA ALA A 175 -16.81 -4.81 -5.04
C ALA A 175 -16.54 -5.88 -3.96
N VAL A 176 -15.28 -6.30 -3.76
CA VAL A 176 -14.90 -7.25 -2.70
C VAL A 176 -15.11 -6.63 -1.34
N VAL A 177 -14.68 -5.37 -1.16
CA VAL A 177 -14.91 -4.64 0.11
C VAL A 177 -16.39 -4.42 0.35
N GLY A 178 -17.15 -4.07 -0.68
CA GLY A 178 -18.61 -3.92 -0.56
C GLY A 178 -19.34 -5.20 -0.15
N ARG A 179 -18.80 -6.36 -0.55
CA ARG A 179 -19.40 -7.67 -0.26
C ARG A 179 -18.96 -8.27 1.09
N TYR A 180 -17.70 -8.11 1.44
CA TYR A 180 -17.10 -8.82 2.59
C TYR A 180 -16.72 -7.89 3.75
N GLY A 181 -16.85 -6.58 3.58
CA GLY A 181 -16.41 -5.58 4.53
C GLY A 181 -14.94 -5.18 4.34
N GLY A 182 -14.51 -4.20 5.14
CA GLY A 182 -13.11 -3.75 5.20
C GLY A 182 -12.27 -4.57 6.18
N TYR A 183 -11.16 -3.98 6.62
CA TYR A 183 -10.30 -4.57 7.64
C TYR A 183 -10.98 -4.54 9.00
N ASP A 184 -10.83 -5.62 9.77
CA ASP A 184 -11.28 -5.67 11.15
C ASP A 184 -10.40 -4.76 12.02
N THR A 185 -10.99 -3.71 12.61
CA THR A 185 -10.25 -2.73 13.42
C THR A 185 -9.86 -3.27 14.80
N SER A 186 -10.43 -4.41 15.22
CA SER A 186 -9.99 -5.12 16.43
C SER A 186 -8.66 -5.85 16.23
N LEU A 187 -8.21 -5.99 14.99
CA LEU A 187 -6.96 -6.66 14.62
C LEU A 187 -5.93 -5.64 14.11
N GLY A 188 -4.66 -5.93 14.31
CA GLY A 188 -3.56 -5.13 13.78
C GLY A 188 -2.80 -4.35 14.85
N ARG A 189 -1.88 -3.48 14.38
CA ARG A 189 -1.05 -2.65 15.28
C ARG A 189 -1.78 -1.38 15.64
N THR A 190 -1.81 -1.06 16.93
CA THR A 190 -2.33 0.19 17.45
C THR A 190 -1.22 0.89 18.25
N GLY A 191 -0.71 2.03 17.76
CA GLY A 191 0.26 2.87 18.48
C GLY A 191 1.52 2.15 19.00
N GLY A 192 2.02 1.14 18.30
CA GLY A 192 3.20 0.35 18.71
C GLY A 192 2.87 -0.90 19.54
N VAL A 193 1.62 -1.12 19.90
CA VAL A 193 1.13 -2.35 20.53
C VAL A 193 0.61 -3.31 19.46
N LEU A 194 1.06 -4.56 19.50
CA LEU A 194 0.51 -5.63 18.69
C LEU A 194 -0.77 -6.12 19.38
N LEU A 195 -1.91 -5.90 18.77
CA LEU A 195 -3.15 -6.57 19.19
C LEU A 195 -3.14 -7.95 18.50
N ALA A 196 -3.05 -8.98 19.29
CA ALA A 196 -3.09 -10.37 18.84
C ALA A 196 -4.53 -10.83 18.68
#